data_73bda763653d3bbb58961c0aee4a9320
#
_entry.id   73bda763653d3bbb58961c0aee4a9320
#
_cell.length_a   1.000
_cell.length_b   1.000
_cell.length_c   1.000
_cell.angle_alpha   90.00
_cell.angle_beta   90.00
_cell.angle_gamma   90.00
#
_symmetry.space_group_name_H-M   'P 1'
#
loop_
_entity.id
_entity.type
_entity.pdbx_description
1 polymer ?
#
loop_
_entity_poly.entity_id
_entity_poly.type
_entity_poly.pdbx_seq_one_letter_code
_entity_poly.pdbx_strand_id
1 'polypeptide(L)'
;MITLEPRIYLASRSPRRRELLAQIGVRFELLMFRGIPREDPDIDEAVLPGETPEDYVVRVTLAKAQAGLRRIRERHLIPHPVLAADTTVEVDGSVIGKPEHEADAVAILQRLSGRSHRVLTAVALADIDSTEHLLNVSEV
;
A
#
# COMPACT_ATOMS: atom_id res chain seq x y z
N MET A 1 -12.22 -34.43 7.53
CA MET A 1 -12.09 -33.61 6.31
C MET A 1 -11.21 -32.42 6.63
N ILE A 2 -10.18 -32.21 5.86
CA ILE A 2 -9.30 -31.07 6.05
C ILE A 2 -9.90 -29.90 5.28
N THR A 3 -10.27 -28.85 5.99
CA THR A 3 -10.71 -27.62 5.36
C THR A 3 -9.48 -26.76 5.12
N LEU A 4 -9.16 -26.54 3.83
CA LEU A 4 -8.11 -25.60 3.46
C LEU A 4 -8.69 -24.18 3.56
N GLU A 5 -8.24 -23.44 4.56
CA GLU A 5 -8.63 -22.05 4.67
C GLU A 5 -7.84 -21.20 3.66
N PRO A 6 -8.52 -20.26 3.00
CA PRO A 6 -7.82 -19.34 2.10
C PRO A 6 -6.71 -18.59 2.83
N ARG A 7 -5.55 -18.53 2.21
CA ARG A 7 -4.42 -17.73 2.69
C ARG A 7 -4.04 -16.71 1.65
N ILE A 8 -3.53 -15.58 2.13
CA ILE A 8 -2.99 -14.54 1.28
C ILE A 8 -1.61 -14.16 1.77
N TYR A 9 -0.82 -13.56 0.89
CA TYR A 9 0.39 -12.86 1.29
C TYR A 9 0.06 -11.39 1.48
N LEU A 10 0.57 -10.81 2.56
CA LEU A 10 0.44 -9.37 2.79
C LEU A 10 1.74 -8.69 2.39
N ALA A 11 1.68 -7.89 1.34
CA ALA A 11 2.79 -7.10 0.84
C ALA A 11 2.77 -5.71 1.49
N SER A 12 2.98 -5.68 2.81
CA SER A 12 2.96 -4.43 3.58
C SER A 12 3.83 -4.57 4.82
N ARG A 13 4.47 -3.48 5.19
CA ARG A 13 5.23 -3.37 6.45
C ARG A 13 4.42 -2.71 7.56
N SER A 14 3.18 -2.32 7.28
CA SER A 14 2.32 -1.63 8.25
C SER A 14 1.83 -2.58 9.35
N PRO A 15 2.20 -2.37 10.62
CA PRO A 15 1.65 -3.16 11.72
C PRO A 15 0.14 -3.04 11.84
N ARG A 16 -0.40 -1.86 11.53
CA ARG A 16 -1.84 -1.61 11.60
C ARG A 16 -2.62 -2.46 10.61
N ARG A 17 -2.12 -2.62 9.39
CA ARG A 17 -2.78 -3.48 8.39
C ARG A 17 -2.77 -4.94 8.82
N ARG A 18 -1.70 -5.40 9.46
CA ARG A 18 -1.65 -6.75 10.05
C ARG A 18 -2.71 -6.92 11.12
N GLU A 19 -2.85 -5.94 12.01
CA GLU A 19 -3.86 -5.97 13.05
C GLU A 19 -5.27 -6.00 12.48
N LEU A 20 -5.56 -5.18 11.47
CA LEU A 20 -6.86 -5.14 10.82
C LEU A 20 -7.24 -6.48 10.19
N LEU A 21 -6.32 -7.12 9.48
CA LEU A 21 -6.54 -8.44 8.89
C LEU A 21 -6.80 -9.50 9.95
N ALA A 22 -6.03 -9.47 11.05
CA ALA A 22 -6.22 -10.39 12.16
C ALA A 22 -7.60 -10.21 12.81
N GLN A 23 -8.06 -8.97 12.97
CA GLN A 23 -9.35 -8.65 13.55
C GLN A 23 -10.52 -9.20 12.73
N ILE A 24 -10.41 -9.19 11.42
CA ILE A 24 -11.48 -9.71 10.54
C ILE A 24 -11.32 -11.21 10.23
N GLY A 25 -10.34 -11.87 10.85
CA GLY A 25 -10.15 -13.31 10.72
C GLY A 25 -9.50 -13.78 9.42
N VAL A 26 -8.82 -12.90 8.71
CA VAL A 26 -8.09 -13.27 7.49
C VAL A 26 -6.74 -13.87 7.85
N ARG A 27 -6.46 -15.04 7.34
CA ARG A 27 -5.14 -15.67 7.46
C ARG A 27 -4.19 -15.12 6.43
N PHE A 28 -3.03 -14.67 6.87
CA PHE A 28 -2.03 -14.12 5.98
C PHE A 28 -0.61 -14.49 6.41
N GLU A 29 0.29 -14.47 5.45
CA GLU A 29 1.73 -14.54 5.68
C GLU A 29 2.36 -13.25 5.17
N LEU A 30 3.37 -12.75 5.89
CA LEU A 30 4.05 -11.53 5.48
C LEU A 30 5.00 -11.83 4.32
N LEU A 31 4.91 -11.00 3.30
CA LEU A 31 5.82 -11.03 2.16
C LEU A 31 6.77 -9.85 2.29
N MET A 32 8.02 -10.12 2.70
CA MET A 32 8.99 -9.07 2.95
C MET A 32 9.66 -8.60 1.66
N PHE A 33 9.72 -7.30 1.49
CA PHE A 33 10.43 -6.68 0.39
C PHE A 33 11.88 -6.35 0.79
N ARG A 34 12.75 -6.21 -0.22
CA ARG A 34 14.11 -5.76 0.00
C ARG A 34 14.17 -4.26 0.27
N GLY A 35 15.23 -3.80 0.90
CA GLY A 35 15.50 -2.40 1.15
C GLY A 35 15.20 -1.97 2.57
N ILE A 36 15.28 -0.66 2.80
CA ILE A 36 15.02 -0.05 4.10
C ILE A 36 13.52 -0.07 4.39
N PRO A 37 13.11 0.02 5.67
CA PRO A 37 11.69 -0.12 6.05
C PRO A 37 10.72 0.84 5.37
N ARG A 38 11.18 1.97 4.85
CA ARG A 38 10.33 3.01 4.25
C ARG A 38 10.20 2.94 2.75
N GLU A 39 11.13 2.25 2.09
CA GLU A 39 11.19 2.22 0.63
C GLU A 39 11.41 0.80 0.13
N ASP A 40 10.77 0.48 -0.96
CA ASP A 40 11.05 -0.74 -1.71
C ASP A 40 11.80 -0.33 -2.98
N PRO A 41 13.04 -0.79 -3.19
CA PRO A 41 13.81 -0.41 -4.38
C PRO A 41 13.20 -0.90 -5.70
N ASP A 42 12.28 -1.84 -5.63
CA ASP A 42 11.60 -2.38 -6.81
C ASP A 42 10.36 -1.57 -7.22
N ILE A 43 10.01 -0.52 -6.45
CA ILE A 43 8.80 0.27 -6.68
C ILE A 43 9.17 1.76 -6.74
N ASP A 44 8.77 2.41 -7.83
CA ASP A 44 8.89 3.85 -7.96
C ASP A 44 7.71 4.52 -7.28
N GLU A 45 7.94 5.15 -6.13
CA GLU A 45 6.93 5.86 -5.37
C GLU A 45 6.94 7.38 -5.65
N ALA A 46 7.68 7.83 -6.64
CA ALA A 46 7.64 9.22 -7.05
C ALA A 46 6.35 9.53 -7.81
N VAL A 47 5.80 10.73 -7.58
CA VAL A 47 4.63 11.20 -8.33
C VAL A 47 5.05 11.55 -9.75
N LEU A 48 4.36 10.99 -10.74
CA LEU A 48 4.65 11.24 -12.14
C LEU A 48 4.08 12.58 -12.60
N PRO A 49 4.66 13.23 -13.62
CA PRO A 49 4.11 14.47 -14.16
C PRO A 49 2.65 14.30 -14.61
N GLY A 50 1.77 15.19 -14.13
CA GLY A 50 0.36 15.15 -14.47
C GLY A 50 -0.46 14.07 -13.79
N GLU A 51 0.14 13.28 -12.93
CA GLU A 51 -0.56 12.22 -12.21
C GLU A 51 -1.45 12.80 -11.11
N THR A 52 -2.72 12.39 -11.09
CA THR A 52 -3.61 12.75 -10.00
C THR A 52 -3.30 11.96 -8.74
N PRO A 53 -3.68 12.44 -7.53
CA PRO A 53 -3.52 11.66 -6.31
C PRO A 53 -4.21 10.30 -6.37
N GLU A 54 -5.37 10.20 -7.00
CA GLU A 54 -6.10 8.96 -7.19
C GLU A 54 -5.29 7.97 -8.04
N ASP A 55 -4.82 8.42 -9.18
CA ASP A 55 -4.00 7.58 -10.08
C ASP A 55 -2.70 7.17 -9.44
N TYR A 56 -2.07 8.07 -8.69
CA TYR A 56 -0.83 7.81 -7.97
C TYR A 56 -0.97 6.68 -6.96
N VAL A 57 -1.96 6.77 -6.06
CA VAL A 57 -2.12 5.76 -5.00
C VAL A 57 -2.50 4.40 -5.57
N VAL A 58 -3.31 4.37 -6.63
CA VAL A 58 -3.66 3.12 -7.32
C VAL A 58 -2.45 2.52 -8.01
N ARG A 59 -1.67 3.34 -8.74
CA ARG A 59 -0.47 2.87 -9.43
C ARG A 59 0.54 2.26 -8.46
N VAL A 60 0.82 2.96 -7.36
CA VAL A 60 1.79 2.47 -6.35
C VAL A 60 1.27 1.18 -5.71
N THR A 61 -0.01 1.11 -5.39
CA THR A 61 -0.61 -0.09 -4.80
C THR A 61 -0.54 -1.29 -5.75
N LEU A 62 -0.86 -1.09 -7.01
CA LEU A 62 -0.76 -2.15 -8.03
C LEU A 62 0.69 -2.60 -8.22
N ALA A 63 1.63 -1.65 -8.21
CA ALA A 63 3.06 -1.96 -8.32
C ALA A 63 3.53 -2.84 -7.14
N LYS A 64 3.06 -2.55 -5.93
CA LYS A 64 3.36 -3.37 -4.75
C LYS A 64 2.80 -4.78 -4.87
N ALA A 65 1.57 -4.92 -5.36
CA ALA A 65 0.97 -6.23 -5.57
C ALA A 65 1.74 -7.05 -6.62
N GLN A 66 2.12 -6.43 -7.73
CA GLN A 66 2.90 -7.09 -8.77
C GLN A 66 4.30 -7.46 -8.30
N ALA A 67 4.95 -6.60 -7.51
CA ALA A 67 6.23 -6.92 -6.89
C ALA A 67 6.11 -8.14 -5.96
N GLY A 68 5.01 -8.24 -5.23
CA GLY A 68 4.73 -9.40 -4.39
C GLY A 68 4.63 -10.70 -5.19
N LEU A 69 3.93 -10.68 -6.32
CA LEU A 69 3.83 -11.85 -7.21
C LEU A 69 5.21 -12.26 -7.74
N ARG A 70 6.04 -11.29 -8.10
CA ARG A 70 7.42 -11.59 -8.54
C ARG A 70 8.23 -12.23 -7.42
N ARG A 71 8.10 -11.77 -6.18
CA ARG A 71 8.79 -12.35 -5.02
C ARG A 71 8.40 -13.80 -4.78
N ILE A 72 7.11 -14.12 -4.87
CA ILE A 72 6.63 -15.49 -4.73
C ILE A 72 7.32 -16.39 -5.75
N ARG A 73 7.39 -15.95 -7.00
CA ARG A 73 8.01 -16.69 -8.09
C ARG A 73 9.52 -16.83 -7.91
N GLU A 74 10.22 -15.74 -7.59
CA GLU A 74 11.67 -15.71 -7.39
C GLU A 74 12.12 -16.57 -6.22
N ARG A 75 11.33 -16.62 -5.15
CA ARG A 75 11.65 -17.38 -3.94
C ARG A 75 11.04 -18.79 -3.94
N HIS A 76 10.38 -19.19 -5.01
CA HIS A 76 9.71 -20.49 -5.13
C HIS A 76 8.73 -20.76 -3.98
N LEU A 77 8.01 -19.73 -3.55
CA LEU A 77 7.01 -19.86 -2.50
C LEU A 77 5.73 -20.49 -3.05
N ILE A 78 4.91 -21.03 -2.16
CA ILE A 78 3.61 -21.59 -2.52
C ILE A 78 2.74 -20.44 -3.04
N PRO A 79 2.13 -20.56 -4.24
CA PRO A 79 1.29 -19.49 -4.80
C PRO A 79 0.04 -19.24 -3.96
N HIS A 80 -0.14 -18.00 -3.55
CA HIS A 80 -1.35 -17.46 -2.93
C HIS A 80 -1.56 -16.05 -3.45
N PRO A 81 -2.79 -15.52 -3.39
CA PRO A 81 -3.02 -14.12 -3.74
C PRO A 81 -2.20 -13.18 -2.85
N VAL A 82 -1.81 -12.06 -3.43
CA VAL A 82 -1.08 -10.99 -2.73
C VAL A 82 -2.02 -9.82 -2.48
N LEU A 83 -2.13 -9.41 -1.24
CA LEU A 83 -2.83 -8.20 -0.84
C LEU A 83 -1.83 -7.08 -0.62
N ALA A 84 -2.01 -5.98 -1.31
CA ALA A 84 -1.23 -4.76 -1.14
C ALA A 84 -2.16 -3.60 -0.86
N ALA A 85 -1.66 -2.60 -0.19
CA ALA A 85 -2.40 -1.38 0.08
C ALA A 85 -1.43 -0.22 0.21
N ASP A 86 -1.92 0.98 -0.12
CA ASP A 86 -1.19 2.20 0.09
C ASP A 86 -2.15 3.32 0.46
N THR A 87 -1.66 4.29 1.22
CA THR A 87 -2.42 5.45 1.66
C THR A 87 -1.63 6.70 1.36
N THR A 88 -2.28 7.68 0.76
CA THR A 88 -1.67 8.98 0.51
C THR A 88 -2.57 10.11 0.98
N VAL A 89 -1.97 11.24 1.28
CA VAL A 89 -2.67 12.46 1.70
C VAL A 89 -2.56 13.50 0.59
N GLU A 90 -3.66 14.16 0.31
CA GLU A 90 -3.71 15.21 -0.70
C GLU A 90 -4.21 16.50 -0.09
N VAL A 91 -3.52 17.60 -0.41
CA VAL A 91 -3.92 18.96 -0.10
C VAL A 91 -3.75 19.79 -1.35
N ASP A 92 -4.81 20.51 -1.73
CA ASP A 92 -4.80 21.39 -2.92
C ASP A 92 -4.36 20.70 -4.21
N GLY A 93 -4.75 19.44 -4.38
CA GLY A 93 -4.40 18.64 -5.56
C GLY A 93 -3.00 18.04 -5.54
N SER A 94 -2.23 18.26 -4.46
CA SER A 94 -0.86 17.78 -4.34
C SER A 94 -0.75 16.63 -3.35
N VAL A 95 -0.02 15.59 -3.72
CA VAL A 95 0.30 14.50 -2.82
C VAL A 95 1.31 14.98 -1.78
N ILE A 96 1.02 14.69 -0.51
CA ILE A 96 1.94 14.95 0.60
C ILE A 96 2.77 13.68 0.84
N GLY A 97 4.07 13.78 0.61
CA GLY A 97 4.99 12.69 0.88
C GLY A 97 5.23 12.47 2.37
N LYS A 98 5.89 11.37 2.70
CA LYS A 98 6.29 11.08 4.08
C LYS A 98 7.38 12.07 4.51
N PRO A 99 7.35 12.55 5.77
CA PRO A 99 8.41 13.42 6.26
C PRO A 99 9.75 12.66 6.32
N GLU A 100 10.81 13.31 5.89
CA GLU A 100 12.17 12.77 5.96
C GLU A 100 12.86 13.09 7.28
N HIS A 101 12.47 14.20 7.91
CA HIS A 101 12.97 14.63 9.20
C HIS A 101 11.92 15.45 9.95
N GLU A 102 12.23 15.83 11.18
CA GLU A 102 11.29 16.53 12.08
C GLU A 102 10.77 17.85 11.51
N ALA A 103 11.64 18.63 10.87
CA ALA A 103 11.23 19.90 10.26
C ALA A 103 10.21 19.71 9.14
N ASP A 104 10.35 18.65 8.34
CA ASP A 104 9.36 18.29 7.31
C ASP A 104 8.03 17.91 7.94
N ALA A 105 8.06 17.13 9.01
CA ALA A 105 6.84 16.74 9.73
C ALA A 105 6.09 17.96 10.26
N VAL A 106 6.80 18.93 10.86
CA VAL A 106 6.22 20.18 11.34
C VAL A 106 5.62 20.97 10.20
N ALA A 107 6.31 21.11 9.08
CA ALA A 107 5.83 21.84 7.91
C ALA A 107 4.54 21.19 7.33
N ILE A 108 4.49 19.85 7.27
CA ILE A 108 3.32 19.11 6.82
C ILE A 108 2.13 19.36 7.75
N LEU A 109 2.33 19.26 9.07
CA LEU A 109 1.28 19.49 10.04
C LEU A 109 0.75 20.94 9.98
N GLN A 110 1.63 21.91 9.80
CA GLN A 110 1.23 23.32 9.63
C GLN A 110 0.39 23.50 8.37
N ARG A 111 0.75 22.82 7.28
CA ARG A 111 0.02 22.90 6.02
C ARG A 111 -1.38 22.27 6.13
N LEU A 112 -1.54 21.21 6.93
CA LEU A 112 -2.82 20.53 7.13
C LEU A 112 -3.71 21.22 8.16
N SER A 113 -3.12 22.00 9.07
CA SER A 113 -3.84 22.61 10.18
C SER A 113 -4.89 23.64 9.73
N GLY A 114 -6.10 23.56 10.27
CA GLY A 114 -7.16 24.52 10.03
C GLY A 114 -7.80 24.44 8.63
N ARG A 115 -7.59 23.33 7.90
CA ARG A 115 -8.13 23.16 6.57
C ARG A 115 -8.45 21.71 6.28
N SER A 116 -9.30 21.49 5.30
CA SER A 116 -9.63 20.13 4.84
C SER A 116 -8.52 19.55 3.97
N HIS A 117 -8.34 18.24 4.08
CA HIS A 117 -7.48 17.47 3.20
C HIS A 117 -8.16 16.13 2.89
N ARG A 118 -7.66 15.42 1.89
CA ARG A 118 -8.17 14.11 1.54
C ARG A 118 -7.16 13.03 1.89
N VAL A 119 -7.67 11.90 2.35
CA VAL A 119 -6.89 10.69 2.58
C VAL A 119 -7.38 9.64 1.58
N LEU A 120 -6.49 9.16 0.74
CA LEU A 120 -6.79 8.19 -0.30
C LEU A 120 -6.11 6.88 0.05
N THR A 121 -6.89 5.81 0.09
CA THR A 121 -6.36 4.46 0.34
C THR A 121 -6.77 3.57 -0.81
N ALA A 122 -5.80 2.91 -1.43
CA ALA A 122 -6.05 1.89 -2.42
C ALA A 122 -5.66 0.53 -1.85
N VAL A 123 -6.41 -0.49 -2.24
CA VAL A 123 -6.16 -1.88 -1.88
C VAL A 123 -6.18 -2.69 -3.16
N ALA A 124 -5.23 -3.58 -3.34
CA ALA A 124 -5.16 -4.47 -4.50
C ALA A 124 -5.00 -5.91 -4.05
N LEU A 125 -5.73 -6.80 -4.69
CA LEU A 125 -5.58 -8.24 -4.53
C LEU A 125 -5.19 -8.83 -5.89
N ALA A 126 -4.02 -9.45 -5.94
CA ALA A 126 -3.46 -9.97 -7.19
C ALA A 126 -3.10 -11.44 -7.07
N ASP A 127 -3.45 -12.23 -8.08
CA ASP A 127 -2.92 -13.56 -8.30
C ASP A 127 -2.34 -13.65 -9.72
N ILE A 128 -1.93 -14.84 -10.15
CA ILE A 128 -1.32 -15.01 -11.48
C ILE A 128 -2.30 -14.76 -12.63
N ASP A 129 -3.60 -14.85 -12.38
CA ASP A 129 -4.62 -14.76 -13.42
C ASP A 129 -5.33 -13.40 -13.43
N SER A 130 -5.44 -12.73 -12.30
CA SER A 130 -6.22 -11.51 -12.19
C SER A 130 -5.68 -10.56 -11.12
N THR A 131 -6.01 -9.28 -11.29
CA THR A 131 -5.73 -8.24 -10.30
C THR A 131 -6.96 -7.37 -10.16
N GLU A 132 -7.41 -7.19 -8.93
CA GLU A 132 -8.53 -6.31 -8.60
C GLU A 132 -8.05 -5.24 -7.62
N HIS A 133 -8.65 -4.06 -7.70
CA HIS A 133 -8.35 -3.00 -6.75
C HIS A 133 -9.59 -2.20 -6.37
N LEU A 134 -9.52 -1.57 -5.22
CA LEU A 134 -10.52 -0.64 -4.70
C LEU A 134 -9.82 0.63 -4.25
N LEU A 135 -10.49 1.75 -4.44
CA LEU A 135 -10.03 3.06 -3.99
C LEU A 135 -11.07 3.66 -3.04
N ASN A 136 -10.63 4.11 -1.88
CA ASN A 136 -11.44 4.86 -0.93
C ASN A 136 -10.85 6.24 -0.73
N VAL A 137 -11.70 7.25 -0.76
CA VAL A 137 -11.30 8.64 -0.53
C VAL A 137 -12.11 9.19 0.64
N SER A 138 -11.41 9.69 1.65
CA SER A 138 -12.03 10.32 2.82
C SER A 138 -11.58 11.77 2.92
N GLU A 139 -12.51 12.66 3.22
CA GLU A 139 -12.20 14.05 3.52
C GLU A 139 -12.09 14.25 5.02
N VAL A 140 -11.04 14.92 5.43
CA VAL A 140 -10.73 15.12 6.84
C VAL A 140 -10.63 16.62 7.17
#